data_34013f6ba57032884315971df2c101cc
#
_entry.id   34013f6ba57032884315971df2c101cc
#
_cell.length_a   1.000
_cell.length_b   1.000
_cell.length_c   1.000
_cell.angle_alpha   90.00
_cell.angle_beta   90.00
_cell.angle_gamma   90.00
#
_symmetry.space_group_name_H-M   'P 1'
#
loop_
_entity.id
_entity.type
_entity.pdbx_description
1 polymer ?
#
loop_
_entity_poly.entity_id
_entity_poly.type
_entity_poly.pdbx_seq_one_letter_code
_entity_poly.pdbx_strand_id
1 'polypeptide(L)'
;MYINELRKRFDLLYNSNKDYLIELCGLNDSCGKPKKYNFANFTECSPTSLRYIFQSFLILTYMKECNLNNIDVIEIGGGYGGLCFYIYKLAHLFNITINTYSIFDLQMPLVLQQKYLENLNIHNINYVELDSIKNLKENSFLISNYAFSEISLELQKQYTSNVLNPYVSHGFLAWNFIGVYEFIDNKNIIIETEYPLTCGNNKYVRFSPK
;
A
#
# COMPACT_ATOMS: atom_id res chain seq x y z
N MET A 1 -1.60 -16.95 -9.94
CA MET A 1 -1.05 -16.95 -8.56
C MET A 1 -1.87 -16.06 -7.66
N TYR A 2 -1.90 -14.72 -7.80
CA TYR A 2 -2.68 -13.80 -6.96
C TYR A 2 -4.18 -14.09 -6.89
N ILE A 3 -4.83 -14.41 -8.03
CA ILE A 3 -6.26 -14.77 -8.06
C ILE A 3 -6.57 -16.00 -7.19
N ASN A 4 -5.70 -17.00 -7.21
CA ASN A 4 -5.88 -18.19 -6.38
C ASN A 4 -5.78 -17.86 -4.89
N GLU A 5 -4.87 -16.94 -4.53
CA GLU A 5 -4.74 -16.47 -3.15
C GLU A 5 -5.91 -15.59 -2.71
N LEU A 6 -6.41 -14.72 -3.58
CA LEU A 6 -7.63 -13.95 -3.33
C LEU A 6 -8.81 -14.89 -3.05
N ARG A 7 -9.01 -15.91 -3.87
CA ARG A 7 -10.05 -16.92 -3.65
C ARG A 7 -9.84 -17.72 -2.37
N LYS A 8 -8.62 -18.14 -2.08
CA LYS A 8 -8.31 -18.96 -0.91
C LYS A 8 -8.49 -18.20 0.41
N ARG A 9 -8.02 -16.94 0.47
CA ARG A 9 -7.97 -16.16 1.71
C ARG A 9 -9.18 -15.26 1.89
N PHE A 10 -9.82 -14.83 0.79
CA PHE A 10 -10.86 -13.80 0.78
C PHE A 10 -12.06 -14.21 -0.08
N ASP A 11 -12.43 -15.49 -0.07
CA ASP A 11 -13.40 -16.10 -0.99
C ASP A 11 -14.70 -15.30 -1.11
N LEU A 12 -15.36 -15.05 0.01
CA LEU A 12 -16.63 -14.30 0.01
C LEU A 12 -16.46 -12.90 -0.54
N LEU A 13 -15.44 -12.17 -0.08
CA LEU A 13 -15.19 -10.80 -0.50
C LEU A 13 -14.80 -10.72 -1.98
N TYR A 14 -13.97 -11.64 -2.44
CA TYR A 14 -13.57 -11.74 -3.84
C TYR A 14 -14.76 -12.06 -4.76
N ASN A 15 -15.55 -13.08 -4.44
CA ASN A 15 -16.65 -13.50 -5.31
C ASN A 15 -17.78 -12.47 -5.35
N SER A 16 -18.12 -11.85 -4.21
CA SER A 16 -19.16 -10.82 -4.15
C SER A 16 -18.78 -9.52 -4.87
N ASN A 17 -17.49 -9.26 -5.10
CA ASN A 17 -17.00 -8.01 -5.69
C ASN A 17 -16.20 -8.24 -6.99
N LYS A 18 -16.27 -9.42 -7.59
CA LYS A 18 -15.44 -9.77 -8.73
C LYS A 18 -15.55 -8.78 -9.89
N ASP A 19 -16.75 -8.38 -10.26
CA ASP A 19 -16.99 -7.44 -11.38
C ASP A 19 -16.42 -6.06 -11.07
N TYR A 20 -16.54 -5.61 -9.84
CA TYR A 20 -15.92 -4.37 -9.36
C TYR A 20 -14.38 -4.44 -9.42
N LEU A 21 -13.79 -5.56 -9.01
CA LEU A 21 -12.33 -5.75 -9.12
C LEU A 21 -11.87 -5.75 -10.59
N ILE A 22 -12.66 -6.29 -11.51
CA ILE A 22 -12.40 -6.25 -12.96
C ILE A 22 -12.45 -4.80 -13.46
N GLU A 23 -13.45 -4.04 -13.07
CA GLU A 23 -13.57 -2.61 -13.39
C GLU A 23 -12.33 -1.84 -12.91
N LEU A 24 -11.91 -2.03 -11.66
CA LEU A 24 -10.71 -1.38 -11.11
C LEU A 24 -9.44 -1.74 -11.88
N CYS A 25 -9.30 -3.00 -12.34
CA CYS A 25 -8.20 -3.38 -13.22
C CYS A 25 -8.24 -2.58 -14.54
N GLY A 26 -9.41 -2.43 -15.14
CA GLY A 26 -9.60 -1.65 -16.35
C GLY A 26 -9.20 -0.18 -16.18
N LEU A 27 -9.62 0.44 -15.08
CA LEU A 27 -9.28 1.81 -14.73
C LEU A 27 -7.76 1.99 -14.54
N ASN A 28 -7.13 1.15 -13.70
CA ASN A 28 -5.69 1.21 -13.49
C ASN A 28 -4.91 1.03 -14.80
N ASP A 29 -5.29 0.04 -15.60
CA ASP A 29 -4.59 -0.34 -16.82
C ASP A 29 -4.91 0.58 -18.01
N SER A 30 -5.81 1.55 -17.86
CA SER A 30 -6.03 2.61 -18.86
C SER A 30 -4.87 3.61 -18.90
N CYS A 31 -4.07 3.68 -17.83
CA CYS A 31 -2.90 4.55 -17.71
C CYS A 31 -1.62 3.79 -18.05
N GLY A 32 -0.66 4.45 -18.74
CA GLY A 32 0.69 3.92 -18.95
C GLY A 32 0.80 2.75 -19.95
N LYS A 33 -0.29 2.26 -20.52
CA LYS A 33 -0.33 1.13 -21.48
C LYS A 33 0.46 -0.11 -21.01
N PRO A 34 0.18 -0.65 -19.80
CA PRO A 34 0.90 -1.80 -19.28
C PRO A 34 0.65 -3.05 -20.14
N LYS A 35 1.64 -3.97 -20.14
CA LYS A 35 1.43 -5.29 -20.76
C LYS A 35 0.37 -6.06 -19.98
N LYS A 36 -0.67 -6.50 -20.68
CA LYS A 36 -1.80 -7.25 -20.12
C LYS A 36 -1.69 -8.73 -20.45
N TYR A 37 -2.31 -9.56 -19.62
CA TYR A 37 -2.39 -10.99 -19.79
C TYR A 37 -3.81 -11.46 -19.46
N ASN A 38 -4.26 -12.50 -20.16
CA ASN A 38 -5.56 -13.10 -19.86
C ASN A 38 -5.42 -14.05 -18.65
N PHE A 39 -6.15 -13.74 -17.57
CA PHE A 39 -6.20 -14.57 -16.37
C PHE A 39 -7.49 -15.37 -16.34
N ALA A 40 -7.37 -16.70 -16.42
CA ALA A 40 -8.51 -17.61 -16.47
C ALA A 40 -9.51 -17.35 -15.32
N ASN A 41 -10.80 -17.29 -15.69
CA ASN A 41 -11.90 -17.00 -14.75
C ASN A 41 -11.84 -15.61 -14.07
N PHE A 42 -11.10 -14.66 -14.66
CA PHE A 42 -11.07 -13.28 -14.19
C PHE A 42 -11.20 -12.33 -15.38
N THR A 43 -10.12 -11.71 -15.84
CA THR A 43 -10.11 -10.78 -16.99
C THR A 43 -8.71 -10.65 -17.59
N GLU A 44 -8.61 -9.94 -18.72
CA GLU A 44 -7.33 -9.47 -19.23
C GLU A 44 -6.92 -8.19 -18.48
N CYS A 45 -5.81 -8.25 -17.75
CA CYS A 45 -5.27 -7.12 -17.02
C CYS A 45 -3.75 -7.23 -16.83
N SER A 46 -3.14 -6.18 -16.27
CA SER A 46 -1.73 -6.22 -15.90
C SER A 46 -1.50 -7.07 -14.65
N PRO A 47 -0.37 -7.77 -14.53
CA PRO A 47 0.01 -8.46 -13.28
C PRO A 47 0.11 -7.51 -12.09
N THR A 48 0.45 -6.24 -12.34
CA THR A 48 0.54 -5.20 -11.31
C THR A 48 -0.82 -4.90 -10.70
N SER A 49 -1.90 -4.83 -11.50
CA SER A 49 -3.27 -4.68 -10.99
C SER A 49 -3.64 -5.79 -10.01
N LEU A 50 -3.36 -7.05 -10.35
CA LEU A 50 -3.63 -8.19 -9.46
C LEU A 50 -2.81 -8.13 -8.18
N ARG A 51 -1.54 -7.73 -8.26
CA ARG A 51 -0.68 -7.56 -7.10
C ARG A 51 -1.23 -6.49 -6.16
N TYR A 52 -1.62 -5.34 -6.67
CA TYR A 52 -2.16 -4.26 -5.86
C TYR A 52 -3.52 -4.59 -5.24
N ILE A 53 -4.42 -5.28 -5.95
CA ILE A 53 -5.66 -5.80 -5.35
C ILE A 53 -5.32 -6.70 -4.16
N PHE A 54 -4.43 -7.67 -4.35
CA PHE A 54 -4.06 -8.61 -3.30
C PHE A 54 -3.39 -7.92 -2.10
N GLN A 55 -2.44 -7.04 -2.35
CA GLN A 55 -1.76 -6.26 -1.30
C GLN A 55 -2.74 -5.35 -0.55
N SER A 56 -3.66 -4.70 -1.26
CA SER A 56 -4.71 -3.90 -0.62
C SER A 56 -5.60 -4.74 0.29
N PHE A 57 -5.97 -5.95 -0.13
CA PHE A 57 -6.74 -6.87 0.72
C PHE A 57 -5.98 -7.25 1.99
N LEU A 58 -4.68 -7.53 1.89
CA LEU A 58 -3.84 -7.82 3.08
C LEU A 58 -3.76 -6.61 4.02
N ILE A 59 -3.50 -5.43 3.49
CA ILE A 59 -3.36 -4.19 4.25
C ILE A 59 -4.68 -3.84 4.96
N LEU A 60 -5.79 -3.83 4.22
CA LEU A 60 -7.11 -3.49 4.75
C LEU A 60 -7.61 -4.53 5.77
N THR A 61 -7.27 -5.81 5.55
CA THR A 61 -7.54 -6.86 6.56
C THR A 61 -6.77 -6.59 7.84
N TYR A 62 -5.49 -6.24 7.74
CA TYR A 62 -4.68 -5.93 8.93
C TYR A 62 -5.18 -4.66 9.64
N MET A 63 -5.58 -3.62 8.92
CA MET A 63 -6.23 -2.45 9.51
C MET A 63 -7.48 -2.85 10.30
N LYS A 64 -8.32 -3.73 9.74
CA LYS A 64 -9.53 -4.24 10.40
C LYS A 64 -9.22 -5.08 11.64
N GLU A 65 -8.21 -5.95 11.57
CA GLU A 65 -7.73 -6.74 12.72
C GLU A 65 -7.25 -5.84 13.88
N CYS A 66 -6.68 -4.68 13.55
CA CYS A 66 -6.29 -3.65 14.51
C CYS A 66 -7.43 -2.70 14.95
N ASN A 67 -8.67 -2.94 14.50
CA ASN A 67 -9.84 -2.08 14.75
C ASN A 67 -9.69 -0.63 14.25
N LEU A 68 -8.97 -0.43 13.17
CA LEU A 68 -8.71 0.88 12.56
C LEU A 68 -9.80 1.18 11.52
N ASN A 69 -10.93 1.75 11.95
CA ASN A 69 -12.07 2.03 11.08
C ASN A 69 -12.03 3.42 10.44
N ASN A 70 -11.38 4.38 11.08
CA ASN A 70 -11.14 5.73 10.56
C ASN A 70 -9.64 6.01 10.69
N ILE A 71 -8.92 6.15 9.60
CA ILE A 71 -7.47 6.16 9.64
C ILE A 71 -6.86 7.19 8.68
N ASP A 72 -5.77 7.79 9.14
CA ASP A 72 -4.87 8.59 8.33
C ASP A 72 -3.73 7.68 7.84
N VAL A 73 -3.44 7.72 6.54
CA VAL A 73 -2.45 6.84 5.90
C VAL A 73 -1.23 7.66 5.49
N ILE A 74 -0.06 7.08 5.74
CA ILE A 74 1.24 7.56 5.24
C ILE A 74 1.80 6.45 4.34
N GLU A 75 2.06 6.75 3.07
CA GLU A 75 2.74 5.85 2.15
C GLU A 75 4.12 6.39 1.81
N ILE A 76 5.18 5.58 2.00
CA ILE A 76 6.54 5.93 1.59
C ILE A 76 6.88 5.17 0.30
N GLY A 77 7.16 5.95 -0.78
CA GLY A 77 7.48 5.41 -2.08
C GLY A 77 6.25 4.87 -2.81
N GLY A 78 5.34 5.76 -3.20
CA GLY A 78 4.05 5.41 -3.82
C GLY A 78 4.14 4.89 -5.26
N GLY A 79 5.34 4.78 -5.85
CA GLY A 79 5.54 4.40 -7.24
C GLY A 79 4.79 5.33 -8.21
N TYR A 80 3.84 4.83 -8.98
CA TYR A 80 2.98 5.69 -9.81
C TYR A 80 1.63 6.05 -9.13
N GLY A 81 1.40 5.63 -7.88
CA GLY A 81 0.15 5.84 -7.14
C GLY A 81 -0.85 4.68 -7.20
N GLY A 82 -0.46 3.54 -7.81
CA GLY A 82 -1.37 2.42 -8.03
C GLY A 82 -1.87 1.78 -6.74
N LEU A 83 -1.03 1.60 -5.72
CA LEU A 83 -1.46 1.04 -4.43
C LEU A 83 -2.42 1.99 -3.71
N CYS A 84 -2.12 3.28 -3.68
CA CYS A 84 -3.03 4.31 -3.14
C CYS A 84 -4.41 4.22 -3.79
N PHE A 85 -4.48 4.13 -5.15
CA PHE A 85 -5.72 3.96 -5.88
C PHE A 85 -6.52 2.75 -5.38
N TYR A 86 -5.91 1.57 -5.28
CA TYR A 86 -6.61 0.36 -4.84
C TYR A 86 -7.01 0.43 -3.36
N ILE A 87 -6.17 0.92 -2.46
CA ILE A 87 -6.53 1.13 -1.05
C ILE A 87 -7.76 2.03 -0.96
N TYR A 88 -7.76 3.18 -1.67
CA TYR A 88 -8.86 4.13 -1.63
C TYR A 88 -10.17 3.54 -2.15
N LYS A 89 -10.11 2.82 -3.27
CA LYS A 89 -11.29 2.19 -3.89
C LYS A 89 -11.81 0.98 -3.11
N LEU A 90 -10.97 0.26 -2.37
CA LEU A 90 -11.34 -0.99 -1.71
C LEU A 90 -11.64 -0.83 -0.22
N ALA A 91 -11.27 0.28 0.41
CA ALA A 91 -11.42 0.50 1.85
C ALA A 91 -12.86 0.28 2.35
N HIS A 92 -13.86 0.72 1.59
CA HIS A 92 -15.28 0.56 1.95
C HIS A 92 -15.72 -0.90 2.06
N LEU A 93 -15.09 -1.83 1.31
CA LEU A 93 -15.39 -3.27 1.40
C LEU A 93 -14.98 -3.86 2.77
N PHE A 94 -14.11 -3.18 3.49
CA PHE A 94 -13.62 -3.56 4.82
C PHE A 94 -14.25 -2.71 5.94
N ASN A 95 -15.20 -1.81 5.62
CA ASN A 95 -15.76 -0.81 6.53
C ASN A 95 -14.69 0.11 7.11
N ILE A 96 -13.72 0.51 6.28
CA ILE A 96 -12.65 1.44 6.62
C ILE A 96 -12.86 2.76 5.88
N THR A 97 -12.73 3.86 6.59
CA THR A 97 -12.70 5.22 6.06
C THR A 97 -11.28 5.75 6.12
N ILE A 98 -10.75 6.17 4.99
CA ILE A 98 -9.47 6.88 4.90
C ILE A 98 -9.75 8.38 5.06
N ASN A 99 -9.29 8.97 6.16
CA ASN A 99 -9.50 10.40 6.44
C ASN A 99 -8.55 11.26 5.61
N THR A 100 -7.25 10.97 5.69
CA THR A 100 -6.20 11.57 4.87
C THR A 100 -5.27 10.50 4.32
N TYR A 101 -4.69 10.76 3.16
CA TYR A 101 -3.67 9.91 2.56
C TYR A 101 -2.49 10.78 2.13
N SER A 102 -1.33 10.54 2.72
CA SER A 102 -0.11 11.31 2.45
C SER A 102 0.92 10.40 1.78
N ILE A 103 1.34 10.74 0.57
CA ILE A 103 2.37 9.99 -0.17
C ILE A 103 3.69 10.76 -0.05
N PHE A 104 4.69 10.09 0.51
CA PHE A 104 6.05 10.58 0.62
C PHE A 104 6.91 10.02 -0.51
N ASP A 105 7.46 10.90 -1.32
CA ASP A 105 8.34 10.52 -2.43
C ASP A 105 9.21 11.71 -2.85
N LEU A 106 10.05 11.51 -3.87
CA LEU A 106 10.76 12.59 -4.54
C LEU A 106 9.80 13.39 -5.44
N GLN A 107 10.14 14.64 -5.74
CA GLN A 107 9.30 15.56 -6.50
C GLN A 107 8.77 14.97 -7.82
N MET A 108 9.62 14.34 -8.62
CA MET A 108 9.19 13.80 -9.93
C MET A 108 8.18 12.65 -9.82
N PRO A 109 8.38 11.63 -8.99
CA PRO A 109 7.34 10.64 -8.68
C PRO A 109 6.04 11.26 -8.16
N LEU A 110 6.09 12.26 -7.25
CA LEU A 110 4.88 12.94 -6.74
C LEU A 110 4.05 13.57 -7.85
N VAL A 111 4.68 14.21 -8.83
CA VAL A 111 3.99 14.77 -10.01
C VAL A 111 3.31 13.69 -10.85
N LEU A 112 3.97 12.51 -11.01
CA LEU A 112 3.38 11.38 -11.72
C LEU A 112 2.18 10.81 -10.95
N GLN A 113 2.32 10.61 -9.65
CA GLN A 113 1.29 10.11 -8.75
C GLN A 113 0.06 11.02 -8.78
N GLN A 114 0.27 12.34 -8.68
CA GLN A 114 -0.80 13.32 -8.76
C GLN A 114 -1.58 13.23 -10.08
N LYS A 115 -0.88 13.25 -11.22
CA LYS A 115 -1.52 13.13 -12.54
C LYS A 115 -2.31 11.82 -12.69
N TYR A 116 -1.75 10.72 -12.21
CA TYR A 116 -2.40 9.42 -12.27
C TYR A 116 -3.66 9.37 -11.41
N LEU A 117 -3.58 9.79 -10.15
CA LEU A 117 -4.68 9.72 -9.20
C LEU A 117 -5.81 10.68 -9.57
N GLU A 118 -5.49 11.92 -9.98
CA GLU A 118 -6.47 12.89 -10.46
C GLU A 118 -7.21 12.40 -11.71
N ASN A 119 -6.50 11.76 -12.65
CA ASN A 119 -7.13 11.16 -13.84
C ASN A 119 -8.14 10.02 -13.50
N LEU A 120 -7.96 9.38 -12.34
CA LEU A 120 -8.86 8.34 -11.82
C LEU A 120 -9.87 8.87 -10.79
N ASN A 121 -10.05 10.19 -10.72
CA ASN A 121 -10.95 10.88 -9.77
C ASN A 121 -10.66 10.51 -8.31
N ILE A 122 -9.38 10.38 -7.96
CA ILE A 122 -8.90 10.31 -6.58
C ILE A 122 -8.32 11.67 -6.23
N HIS A 123 -8.97 12.35 -5.29
CA HIS A 123 -8.62 13.67 -4.83
C HIS A 123 -8.31 13.63 -3.33
N ASN A 124 -7.84 14.75 -2.77
CA ASN A 124 -7.51 14.90 -1.34
C ASN A 124 -6.33 14.01 -0.90
N ILE A 125 -5.35 13.82 -1.79
CA ILE A 125 -4.07 13.19 -1.49
C ILE A 125 -3.04 14.28 -1.20
N ASN A 126 -2.30 14.12 -0.11
CA ASN A 126 -1.18 14.98 0.23
C ASN A 126 0.09 14.42 -0.42
N TYR A 127 0.72 15.17 -1.30
CA TYR A 127 1.99 14.83 -1.94
C TYR A 127 3.10 15.54 -1.17
N VAL A 128 4.00 14.80 -0.54
CA VAL A 128 4.91 15.33 0.49
C VAL A 128 6.34 14.93 0.19
N GLU A 129 7.25 15.92 0.10
CA GLU A 129 8.69 15.67 0.19
C GLU A 129 9.12 15.66 1.65
N LEU A 130 10.12 14.82 2.01
CA LEU A 130 10.54 14.66 3.40
C LEU A 130 10.94 15.98 4.09
N ASP A 131 11.49 16.92 3.31
CA ASP A 131 11.90 18.22 3.81
C ASP A 131 10.73 19.23 3.99
N SER A 132 9.53 18.84 3.57
CA SER A 132 8.34 19.71 3.57
C SER A 132 7.18 19.18 4.40
N ILE A 133 7.47 18.42 5.44
CA ILE A 133 6.46 17.80 6.32
C ILE A 133 5.53 18.85 6.93
N LYS A 134 4.23 18.71 6.68
CA LYS A 134 3.19 19.56 7.26
C LYS A 134 1.93 18.73 7.51
N ASN A 135 1.24 19.02 8.61
CA ASN A 135 -0.12 18.53 8.89
C ASN A 135 -0.29 17.02 8.96
N LEU A 136 0.77 16.24 9.26
CA LEU A 136 0.62 14.82 9.56
C LEU A 136 -0.18 14.62 10.83
N LYS A 137 -0.94 13.53 10.87
CA LYS A 137 -1.75 13.14 12.03
C LYS A 137 -1.03 12.06 12.82
N GLU A 138 -1.07 12.19 14.14
CA GLU A 138 -0.65 11.12 15.04
C GLU A 138 -1.51 9.87 14.85
N ASN A 139 -0.98 8.72 15.20
CA ASN A 139 -1.63 7.43 15.05
C ASN A 139 -1.94 7.02 13.61
N SER A 140 -1.25 7.59 12.63
CA SER A 140 -1.35 7.21 11.22
C SER A 140 -0.89 5.76 10.99
N PHE A 141 -1.38 5.18 9.89
CA PHE A 141 -0.98 3.86 9.40
C PHE A 141 0.07 4.00 8.29
N LEU A 142 1.21 3.32 8.46
CA LEU A 142 2.28 3.32 7.45
C LEU A 142 2.07 2.24 6.40
N ILE A 143 2.26 2.61 5.14
CA ILE A 143 2.40 1.68 4.00
C ILE A 143 3.73 1.96 3.32
N SER A 144 4.46 0.91 2.96
CA SER A 144 5.60 1.02 2.04
C SER A 144 5.84 -0.29 1.31
N ASN A 145 5.73 -0.27 0.00
CA ASN A 145 5.96 -1.45 -0.82
C ASN A 145 7.36 -1.39 -1.44
N TYR A 146 8.30 -2.08 -0.83
CA TYR A 146 9.73 -2.21 -1.17
C TYR A 146 10.55 -0.92 -1.06
N ALA A 147 9.93 0.25 -1.08
CA ALA A 147 10.63 1.52 -1.13
C ALA A 147 11.45 1.81 0.13
N PHE A 148 10.84 1.75 1.33
CA PHE A 148 11.53 2.10 2.57
C PHE A 148 12.79 1.24 2.82
N SER A 149 12.73 -0.04 2.50
CA SER A 149 13.87 -0.96 2.66
C SER A 149 15.00 -0.75 1.63
N GLU A 150 14.76 0.00 0.54
CA GLU A 150 15.70 0.22 -0.56
C GLU A 150 16.41 1.57 -0.52
N ILE A 151 15.90 2.54 0.24
CA ILE A 151 16.55 3.84 0.41
C ILE A 151 17.76 3.74 1.35
N SER A 152 18.66 4.73 1.31
CA SER A 152 19.86 4.75 2.14
C SER A 152 19.54 4.72 3.64
N LEU A 153 20.42 4.14 4.46
CA LEU A 153 20.25 4.11 5.91
C LEU A 153 20.12 5.50 6.53
N GLU A 154 20.79 6.49 5.96
CA GLU A 154 20.69 7.89 6.41
C GLU A 154 19.27 8.41 6.19
N LEU A 155 18.71 8.21 5.00
CA LEU A 155 17.35 8.62 4.67
C LEU A 155 16.31 7.84 5.49
N GLN A 156 16.53 6.54 5.74
CA GLN A 156 15.67 5.75 6.63
C GLN A 156 15.64 6.33 8.05
N LYS A 157 16.80 6.74 8.61
CA LYS A 157 16.88 7.39 9.92
C LYS A 157 16.13 8.72 9.94
N GLN A 158 16.20 9.51 8.88
CA GLN A 158 15.42 10.75 8.76
C GLN A 158 13.91 10.45 8.74
N TYR A 159 13.45 9.45 7.97
CA TYR A 159 12.05 9.01 8.02
C TYR A 159 11.67 8.52 9.42
N THR A 160 12.50 7.71 10.04
CA THR A 160 12.24 7.19 11.39
C THR A 160 12.04 8.32 12.41
N SER A 161 12.96 9.29 12.43
CA SER A 161 12.90 10.40 13.40
C SER A 161 11.80 11.42 13.10
N ASN A 162 11.58 11.75 11.83
CA ASN A 162 10.71 12.85 11.43
C ASN A 162 9.27 12.42 11.10
N VAL A 163 9.05 11.14 10.77
CA VAL A 163 7.75 10.63 10.32
C VAL A 163 7.28 9.43 11.15
N LEU A 164 8.10 8.36 11.25
CA LEU A 164 7.64 7.11 11.82
C LEU A 164 7.38 7.23 13.32
N ASN A 165 8.39 7.61 14.07
CA ASN A 165 8.27 7.70 15.55
C ASN A 165 7.24 8.73 16.01
N PRO A 166 7.15 9.95 15.41
CA PRO A 166 6.18 10.95 15.86
C PRO A 166 4.74 10.66 15.44
N TYR A 167 4.51 10.06 14.26
CA TYR A 167 3.16 10.04 13.66
C TYR A 167 2.58 8.66 13.44
N VAL A 168 3.39 7.59 13.42
CA VAL A 168 2.93 6.26 13.01
C VAL A 168 2.67 5.36 14.20
N SER A 169 1.47 4.77 14.26
CA SER A 169 1.13 3.77 15.27
C SER A 169 1.20 2.34 14.74
N HIS A 170 0.71 2.09 13.55
CA HIS A 170 0.64 0.78 12.89
C HIS A 170 1.23 0.85 11.50
N GLY A 171 1.57 -0.29 10.94
CA GLY A 171 2.04 -0.30 9.55
C GLY A 171 2.11 -1.68 8.92
N PHE A 172 2.14 -1.65 7.59
CA PHE A 172 2.33 -2.80 6.72
C PHE A 172 3.36 -2.45 5.64
N LEU A 173 4.47 -3.18 5.60
CA LEU A 173 5.50 -3.00 4.60
C LEU A 173 5.73 -4.30 3.82
N ALA A 174 5.82 -4.20 2.50
CA ALA A 174 6.48 -5.22 1.71
C ALA A 174 7.98 -4.89 1.71
N TRP A 175 8.76 -5.73 2.35
CA TRP A 175 10.19 -5.58 2.53
C TRP A 175 10.94 -6.44 1.51
N ASN A 176 11.95 -5.89 0.89
CA ASN A 176 12.76 -6.64 -0.08
C ASN A 176 13.64 -7.72 0.59
N PHE A 177 14.51 -8.36 -0.17
CA PHE A 177 15.38 -9.46 0.29
C PHE A 177 16.40 -9.08 1.37
N ILE A 178 16.53 -7.80 1.73
CA ILE A 178 17.42 -7.34 2.80
C ILE A 178 16.87 -7.82 4.15
N GLY A 179 17.73 -8.21 5.07
CA GLY A 179 17.31 -8.58 6.42
C GLY A 179 16.56 -7.45 7.11
N VAL A 180 15.43 -7.77 7.74
CA VAL A 180 14.66 -6.79 8.51
C VAL A 180 15.45 -6.42 9.77
N TYR A 181 15.57 -5.14 10.03
CA TYR A 181 16.23 -4.58 11.21
C TYR A 181 15.24 -3.67 11.98
N GLU A 182 15.62 -3.24 13.17
CA GLU A 182 14.81 -2.30 13.96
C GLU A 182 14.82 -0.93 13.29
N PHE A 183 13.66 -0.48 12.82
CA PHE A 183 13.48 0.76 12.06
C PHE A 183 12.46 1.71 12.70
N ILE A 184 11.78 1.29 13.74
CA ILE A 184 10.77 2.07 14.48
C ILE A 184 10.78 1.65 15.94
N ASP A 185 10.64 2.63 16.84
CA ASP A 185 10.71 2.41 18.28
C ASP A 185 9.37 1.92 18.87
N ASN A 186 9.46 1.16 19.96
CA ASN A 186 8.30 0.81 20.82
C ASN A 186 7.14 0.12 20.07
N LYS A 187 7.43 -0.73 19.08
CA LYS A 187 6.45 -1.49 18.33
C LYS A 187 6.63 -3.01 18.48
N ASN A 188 5.52 -3.72 18.44
CA ASN A 188 5.49 -5.15 18.21
C ASN A 188 5.62 -5.39 16.71
N ILE A 189 6.68 -6.06 16.25
CA ILE A 189 6.95 -6.31 14.83
C ILE A 189 6.70 -7.78 14.53
N ILE A 190 5.88 -8.05 13.51
CA ILE A 190 5.62 -9.38 12.97
C ILE A 190 6.21 -9.46 11.56
N ILE A 191 7.03 -10.47 11.33
CA ILE A 191 7.71 -10.67 10.05
C ILE A 191 7.24 -12.00 9.46
N GLU A 192 6.71 -11.95 8.25
CA GLU A 192 6.25 -13.14 7.51
C GLU A 192 6.91 -13.20 6.14
N THR A 193 7.08 -14.39 5.58
CA THR A 193 7.53 -14.53 4.19
C THR A 193 6.46 -13.97 3.26
N GLU A 194 6.86 -13.14 2.30
CA GLU A 194 5.96 -12.66 1.26
C GLU A 194 5.35 -13.84 0.51
N TYR A 195 4.04 -13.83 0.38
CA TYR A 195 3.35 -14.82 -0.42
C TYR A 195 2.15 -14.20 -1.14
N PRO A 196 2.00 -14.34 -2.46
CA PRO A 196 2.94 -14.99 -3.39
C PRO A 196 4.29 -14.26 -3.46
N LEU A 197 5.39 -15.03 -3.45
CA LEU A 197 6.73 -14.48 -3.48
C LEU A 197 6.99 -13.80 -4.83
N THR A 198 7.40 -12.54 -4.81
CA THR A 198 7.70 -11.76 -6.01
C THR A 198 9.18 -11.86 -6.39
N CYS A 199 10.07 -11.86 -5.41
CA CYS A 199 11.51 -11.99 -5.62
C CYS A 199 12.22 -12.44 -4.33
N GLY A 200 13.27 -13.24 -4.47
CA GLY A 200 14.20 -13.58 -3.39
C GLY A 200 13.53 -14.02 -2.08
N ASN A 201 13.94 -13.41 -0.99
CA ASN A 201 13.45 -13.65 0.38
C ASN A 201 12.61 -12.48 0.89
N ASN A 202 11.80 -11.87 0.04
CA ASN A 202 10.94 -10.76 0.44
C ASN A 202 10.04 -11.12 1.62
N LYS A 203 9.72 -10.13 2.44
CA LYS A 203 8.93 -10.26 3.66
C LYS A 203 7.74 -9.30 3.65
N TYR A 204 6.69 -9.68 4.33
CA TYR A 204 5.72 -8.72 4.86
C TYR A 204 6.09 -8.42 6.31
N VAL A 205 6.16 -7.14 6.62
CA VAL A 205 6.46 -6.63 7.96
C VAL A 205 5.24 -5.86 8.44
N ARG A 206 4.64 -6.33 9.52
CA ARG A 206 3.50 -5.66 10.16
C ARG A 206 3.92 -5.22 11.54
N PHE A 207 3.43 -4.08 11.98
CA PHE A 207 3.69 -3.63 13.34
C PHE A 207 2.51 -2.86 13.95
N SER A 208 2.43 -2.92 15.28
CA SER A 208 1.44 -2.24 16.10
C SER A 208 2.09 -1.71 17.39
N PRO A 209 1.43 -0.84 18.15
CA PRO A 209 1.89 -0.46 19.49
C PRO A 209 2.18 -1.67 20.38
N LYS A 210 3.14 -1.52 21.31
CA LYS A 210 3.41 -2.51 22.38
C LYS A 210 2.30 -2.51 23.41
#